data_29ab1227132bedaf492796f64c3ec5f8
#
_entry.id   29ab1227132bedaf492796f64c3ec5f8
#
_cell.length_a   1.000
_cell.length_b   1.000
_cell.length_c   1.000
_cell.angle_alpha   90.00
_cell.angle_beta   90.00
_cell.angle_gamma   90.00
#
_symmetry.space_group_name_H-M   'P 1'
#
loop_
_entity.id
_entity.type
_entity.pdbx_description
1 polymer ?
#
loop_
_entity_poly.entity_id
_entity_poly.type
_entity_poly.pdbx_seq_one_letter_code
_entity_poly.pdbx_strand_id
1 'polypeptide(L)'
;LILDATCCPADIAYPQDINLLNQAREKAEETVDELCEAAGQEKPRMYRKCARKDYLRLSKSKKRIGKAIRSGIRKQLQYIRRDMGYIAQLVQTGAKLSSKQADRLNIVTTVYEQQRIMFESRTHSIPRRIVSLAQPWVRPIVRGKAHANTEFGSKLHISLVDGYARIERLDFEPFNESEDLWRAVARYRERYGCYPERILADKIYRSRQTLAFCKEHGIRLSGPALGKPPKTPGLSRPAKKLEYQDNCDRNTVEGVFGTVKTAYGLDRVMARLQETAICVIGVALLLSNLAKSLRAALTLFGRICLLVVLPWLRSRAYLLYTLQQWIFLQKLV
;
A
#
# COMPACT_ATOMS: atom_id res chain seq x y z
N LEU A 1 14.95 2.08 16.49
CA LEU A 1 13.63 1.92 15.89
C LEU A 1 13.50 2.85 14.67
N ILE A 2 13.19 2.32 13.49
CA ILE A 2 12.91 3.10 12.29
C ILE A 2 11.42 2.98 11.99
N LEU A 3 10.77 4.10 11.68
CA LEU A 3 9.34 4.16 11.33
C LEU A 3 9.16 4.81 9.97
N ASP A 4 8.39 4.18 9.10
CA ASP A 4 8.01 4.76 7.81
C ASP A 4 6.76 4.08 7.25
N ALA A 5 6.10 4.75 6.29
CA ALA A 5 4.92 4.24 5.62
C ALA A 5 5.06 4.24 4.11
N THR A 6 4.45 3.24 3.49
CA THR A 6 4.37 3.14 2.04
C THR A 6 2.95 2.82 1.59
N CYS A 7 2.66 3.02 0.31
CA CYS A 7 1.45 2.51 -0.31
C CYS A 7 1.72 1.16 -0.97
N CYS A 8 0.78 0.23 -0.81
CA CYS A 8 0.70 -1.02 -1.56
C CYS A 8 -0.45 -0.88 -2.57
N PRO A 9 -0.15 -0.56 -3.83
CA PRO A 9 -1.17 -0.32 -4.85
C PRO A 9 -1.99 -1.58 -5.13
N ALA A 10 -3.30 -1.41 -5.26
CA ALA A 10 -4.21 -2.47 -5.69
C ALA A 10 -4.20 -2.61 -7.21
N ASP A 11 -4.49 -3.82 -7.70
CA ASP A 11 -4.68 -4.08 -9.13
C ASP A 11 -6.03 -3.55 -9.61
N ILE A 12 -6.10 -2.24 -9.86
CA ILE A 12 -7.27 -1.58 -10.44
C ILE A 12 -6.85 -0.73 -11.64
N ALA A 13 -7.76 -0.58 -12.60
CA ALA A 13 -7.58 0.40 -13.65
C ALA A 13 -7.56 1.81 -13.05
N TYR A 14 -6.77 2.72 -13.63
CA TYR A 14 -6.74 4.12 -13.17
C TYR A 14 -8.16 4.71 -13.14
N PRO A 15 -8.65 5.15 -11.98
CA PRO A 15 -10.04 5.54 -11.82
C PRO A 15 -10.32 6.88 -12.52
N GLN A 16 -11.18 6.81 -13.51
CA GLN A 16 -11.77 7.98 -14.15
C GLN A 16 -13.27 7.99 -13.85
N ASP A 17 -13.82 9.15 -13.48
CA ASP A 17 -15.22 9.28 -13.10
C ASP A 17 -16.18 8.74 -14.16
N ILE A 18 -15.90 8.99 -15.43
CA ILE A 18 -16.74 8.52 -16.54
C ILE A 18 -16.71 6.98 -16.67
N ASN A 19 -15.59 6.34 -16.40
CA ASN A 19 -15.47 4.89 -16.44
C ASN A 19 -16.20 4.25 -15.27
N LEU A 20 -16.03 4.83 -14.06
CA LEU A 20 -16.70 4.39 -12.84
C LEU A 20 -18.23 4.49 -12.97
N LEU A 21 -18.73 5.62 -13.47
CA LEU A 21 -20.15 5.82 -13.71
C LEU A 21 -20.70 4.87 -14.80
N ASN A 22 -19.95 4.62 -15.88
CA ASN A 22 -20.40 3.67 -16.89
C ASN A 22 -20.50 2.26 -16.31
N GLN A 23 -19.53 1.81 -15.51
CA GLN A 23 -19.59 0.51 -14.83
C GLN A 23 -20.76 0.45 -13.84
N ALA A 24 -21.00 1.51 -13.06
CA ALA A 24 -22.13 1.58 -12.15
C ALA A 24 -23.47 1.48 -12.89
N ARG A 25 -23.62 2.18 -14.04
CA ARG A 25 -24.80 2.07 -14.91
C ARG A 25 -25.00 0.63 -15.42
N GLU A 26 -23.92 0.00 -15.95
CA GLU A 26 -24.02 -1.38 -16.45
C GLU A 26 -24.45 -2.35 -15.34
N LYS A 27 -23.98 -2.14 -14.10
CA LYS A 27 -24.40 -2.96 -12.94
C LYS A 27 -25.85 -2.67 -12.50
N ALA A 28 -26.31 -1.44 -12.61
CA ALA A 28 -27.73 -1.12 -12.38
C ALA A 28 -28.63 -1.77 -13.44
N GLU A 29 -28.25 -1.69 -14.74
CA GLU A 29 -28.96 -2.32 -15.83
C GLU A 29 -29.05 -3.85 -15.69
N GLU A 30 -27.93 -4.49 -15.29
CA GLU A 30 -27.88 -5.93 -14.97
C GLU A 30 -28.86 -6.30 -13.85
N THR A 31 -28.94 -5.48 -12.80
CA THR A 31 -29.87 -5.70 -11.69
C THR A 31 -31.34 -5.54 -12.13
N VAL A 32 -31.67 -4.57 -13.00
CA VAL A 32 -33.02 -4.45 -13.59
C VAL A 32 -33.39 -5.70 -14.40
N ASP A 33 -32.44 -6.19 -15.22
CA ASP A 33 -32.68 -7.41 -16.02
C ASP A 33 -32.98 -8.64 -15.16
N GLU A 34 -32.15 -8.86 -14.13
CA GLU A 34 -32.31 -9.96 -13.18
C GLU A 34 -33.63 -9.88 -12.43
N LEU A 35 -34.07 -8.68 -12.00
CA LEU A 35 -35.33 -8.48 -11.30
C LEU A 35 -36.55 -8.65 -12.21
N CYS A 36 -36.50 -8.14 -13.44
CA CYS A 36 -37.60 -8.33 -14.40
C CYS A 36 -37.77 -9.81 -14.75
N GLU A 37 -36.68 -10.54 -14.94
CA GLU A 37 -36.72 -11.98 -15.23
C GLU A 37 -37.29 -12.76 -14.05
N ALA A 38 -36.87 -12.47 -12.80
CA ALA A 38 -37.37 -13.11 -11.59
C ALA A 38 -38.88 -12.80 -11.33
N ALA A 39 -39.33 -11.60 -11.72
CA ALA A 39 -40.72 -11.18 -11.54
C ALA A 39 -41.63 -11.53 -12.74
N GLY A 40 -41.12 -12.07 -13.83
CA GLY A 40 -41.87 -12.31 -15.07
C GLY A 40 -42.40 -11.05 -15.72
N GLN A 41 -41.75 -9.89 -15.51
CA GLN A 41 -42.17 -8.59 -16.02
C GLN A 41 -41.41 -8.16 -17.27
N GLU A 42 -42.02 -7.41 -18.14
CA GLU A 42 -41.34 -6.82 -19.30
C GLU A 42 -40.26 -5.83 -18.86
N LYS A 43 -39.13 -5.86 -19.58
CA LYS A 43 -38.00 -4.96 -19.33
C LYS A 43 -38.35 -3.53 -19.73
N PRO A 44 -38.16 -2.53 -18.86
CA PRO A 44 -38.41 -1.12 -19.19
C PRO A 44 -37.39 -0.64 -20.25
N ARG A 45 -37.76 0.46 -20.93
CA ARG A 45 -36.89 1.08 -21.95
C ARG A 45 -35.68 1.78 -21.34
N MET A 46 -34.52 1.15 -21.30
CA MET A 46 -33.31 1.59 -20.58
C MET A 46 -32.30 2.43 -21.41
N TYR A 47 -32.53 2.64 -22.71
CA TYR A 47 -31.67 3.45 -23.59
C TYR A 47 -30.16 3.06 -23.56
N ARG A 48 -29.82 1.80 -23.35
CA ARG A 48 -28.45 1.26 -23.20
C ARG A 48 -27.53 1.65 -24.35
N LYS A 49 -28.03 1.53 -25.61
CA LYS A 49 -27.25 1.89 -26.81
C LYS A 49 -26.85 3.38 -26.79
N CYS A 50 -27.76 4.27 -26.38
CA CYS A 50 -27.49 5.70 -26.27
C CYS A 50 -26.48 6.00 -25.15
N ALA A 51 -26.65 5.39 -23.99
CA ALA A 51 -25.75 5.56 -22.85
C ALA A 51 -24.33 5.09 -23.17
N ARG A 52 -24.19 3.93 -23.84
CA ARG A 52 -22.90 3.41 -24.32
C ARG A 52 -22.28 4.32 -25.38
N LYS A 53 -23.07 4.84 -26.33
CA LYS A 53 -22.57 5.78 -27.35
C LYS A 53 -22.04 7.06 -26.72
N ASP A 54 -22.75 7.62 -25.74
CA ASP A 54 -22.32 8.83 -25.02
C ASP A 54 -21.04 8.59 -24.21
N TYR A 55 -20.93 7.44 -23.56
CA TYR A 55 -19.70 7.02 -22.86
C TYR A 55 -18.53 6.91 -23.83
N LEU A 56 -18.67 6.12 -24.91
CA LEU A 56 -17.60 5.87 -25.89
C LEU A 56 -17.13 7.16 -26.58
N ARG A 57 -18.06 8.09 -26.86
CA ARG A 57 -17.70 9.39 -27.45
C ARG A 57 -16.71 10.16 -26.58
N LEU A 58 -16.89 10.15 -25.26
CA LEU A 58 -15.98 10.82 -24.32
C LEU A 58 -14.72 9.99 -24.06
N SER A 59 -14.87 8.69 -23.84
CA SER A 59 -13.76 7.79 -23.53
C SER A 59 -12.72 7.72 -24.64
N LYS A 60 -13.16 7.69 -25.92
CA LYS A 60 -12.29 7.65 -27.10
C LYS A 60 -11.78 9.02 -27.55
N SER A 61 -12.25 10.12 -26.98
CA SER A 61 -11.82 11.46 -27.37
C SER A 61 -10.36 11.71 -27.01
N LYS A 62 -9.55 12.12 -28.00
CA LYS A 62 -8.15 12.51 -27.79
C LYS A 62 -8.02 13.83 -27.00
N LYS A 63 -8.94 14.77 -27.23
CA LYS A 63 -8.99 16.06 -26.50
C LYS A 63 -10.21 16.07 -25.59
N ARG A 64 -9.98 15.98 -24.29
CA ARG A 64 -11.03 15.99 -23.26
C ARG A 64 -11.13 17.40 -22.65
N ILE A 65 -12.05 18.21 -23.20
CA ILE A 65 -12.33 19.55 -22.69
C ILE A 65 -13.23 19.42 -21.46
N GLY A 66 -13.01 20.22 -20.41
CA GLY A 66 -13.78 20.15 -19.15
C GLY A 66 -15.30 20.21 -19.34
N LYS A 67 -15.79 21.03 -20.30
CA LYS A 67 -17.23 21.12 -20.65
C LYS A 67 -17.78 19.77 -21.19
N ALA A 68 -16.99 19.07 -22.03
CA ALA A 68 -17.38 17.75 -22.57
C ALA A 68 -17.39 16.68 -21.50
N ILE A 69 -16.37 16.67 -20.60
CA ILE A 69 -16.30 15.76 -19.45
C ILE A 69 -17.53 15.97 -18.57
N ARG A 70 -17.81 17.22 -18.18
CA ARG A 70 -18.97 17.54 -17.33
C ARG A 70 -20.30 17.12 -17.98
N SER A 71 -20.47 17.35 -19.29
CA SER A 71 -21.66 16.89 -20.03
C SER A 71 -21.80 15.38 -20.03
N GLY A 72 -20.68 14.64 -20.22
CA GLY A 72 -20.68 13.18 -20.17
C GLY A 72 -21.02 12.61 -18.80
N ILE A 73 -20.44 13.18 -17.73
CA ILE A 73 -20.76 12.79 -16.34
C ILE A 73 -22.24 13.02 -16.05
N ARG A 74 -22.79 14.20 -16.39
CA ARG A 74 -24.21 14.51 -16.21
C ARG A 74 -25.12 13.47 -16.86
N LYS A 75 -24.81 13.09 -18.10
CA LYS A 75 -25.61 12.08 -18.82
C LYS A 75 -25.55 10.71 -18.15
N GLN A 76 -24.38 10.26 -17.73
CA GLN A 76 -24.26 8.97 -17.03
C GLN A 76 -25.01 8.98 -15.70
N LEU A 77 -24.95 10.06 -14.93
CA LEU A 77 -25.73 10.23 -13.70
C LEU A 77 -27.25 10.16 -13.97
N GLN A 78 -27.74 10.76 -15.07
CA GLN A 78 -29.15 10.67 -15.45
C GLN A 78 -29.56 9.24 -15.82
N TYR A 79 -28.70 8.49 -16.51
CA TYR A 79 -28.98 7.08 -16.83
C TYR A 79 -29.06 6.23 -15.56
N ILE A 80 -28.09 6.32 -14.66
CA ILE A 80 -28.07 5.58 -13.40
C ILE A 80 -29.30 5.94 -12.55
N ARG A 81 -29.62 7.22 -12.40
CA ARG A 81 -30.80 7.66 -11.64
C ARG A 81 -32.08 7.00 -12.15
N ARG A 82 -32.27 6.93 -13.45
CA ARG A 82 -33.42 6.29 -14.05
C ARG A 82 -33.46 4.80 -13.77
N ASP A 83 -32.32 4.12 -13.96
CA ASP A 83 -32.21 2.69 -13.75
C ASP A 83 -32.47 2.32 -12.27
N MET A 84 -31.96 3.13 -11.33
CA MET A 84 -32.30 3.02 -9.91
C MET A 84 -33.80 3.21 -9.64
N GLY A 85 -34.46 4.13 -10.35
CA GLY A 85 -35.90 4.31 -10.28
C GLY A 85 -36.68 3.06 -10.71
N TYR A 86 -36.22 2.38 -11.78
CA TYR A 86 -36.84 1.11 -12.19
C TYR A 86 -36.63 0.00 -11.15
N ILE A 87 -35.43 -0.10 -10.56
CA ILE A 87 -35.19 -1.05 -9.47
C ILE A 87 -36.13 -0.78 -8.29
N ALA A 88 -36.30 0.49 -7.89
CA ALA A 88 -37.17 0.86 -6.80
C ALA A 88 -38.64 0.48 -7.09
N GLN A 89 -39.11 0.70 -8.32
CA GLN A 89 -40.48 0.30 -8.75
C GLN A 89 -40.64 -1.23 -8.71
N LEU A 90 -39.68 -1.98 -9.23
CA LEU A 90 -39.71 -3.46 -9.21
C LEU A 90 -39.76 -4.00 -7.79
N VAL A 91 -38.99 -3.43 -6.88
CA VAL A 91 -39.01 -3.82 -5.46
C VAL A 91 -40.35 -3.47 -4.80
N GLN A 92 -40.92 -2.31 -5.10
CA GLN A 92 -42.25 -1.92 -4.61
C GLN A 92 -43.35 -2.84 -5.12
N THR A 93 -43.24 -3.38 -6.33
CA THR A 93 -44.18 -4.35 -6.91
C THR A 93 -43.97 -5.79 -6.42
N GLY A 94 -43.03 -6.02 -5.48
CA GLY A 94 -42.83 -7.28 -4.82
C GLY A 94 -41.59 -8.09 -5.25
N ALA A 95 -40.77 -7.57 -6.17
CA ALA A 95 -39.50 -8.22 -6.53
C ALA A 95 -38.55 -8.21 -5.33
N LYS A 96 -37.94 -9.38 -5.05
CA LYS A 96 -37.01 -9.53 -3.92
C LYS A 96 -35.55 -9.47 -4.41
N LEU A 97 -34.76 -8.63 -3.79
CA LEU A 97 -33.32 -8.57 -4.01
C LEU A 97 -32.63 -9.73 -3.27
N SER A 98 -31.76 -10.47 -3.94
CA SER A 98 -30.81 -11.36 -3.27
C SER A 98 -29.75 -10.53 -2.53
N SER A 99 -29.06 -11.12 -1.56
CA SER A 99 -27.95 -10.46 -0.83
C SER A 99 -26.92 -9.86 -1.78
N LYS A 100 -26.51 -10.64 -2.79
CA LYS A 100 -25.54 -10.18 -3.80
C LYS A 100 -26.02 -8.98 -4.63
N GLN A 101 -27.30 -8.93 -4.97
CA GLN A 101 -27.91 -7.80 -5.67
C GLN A 101 -28.01 -6.58 -4.75
N ALA A 102 -28.38 -6.77 -3.50
CA ALA A 102 -28.45 -5.71 -2.50
C ALA A 102 -27.07 -5.07 -2.26
N ASP A 103 -26.02 -5.88 -2.11
CA ASP A 103 -24.63 -5.40 -1.97
C ASP A 103 -24.18 -4.62 -3.21
N ARG A 104 -24.45 -5.16 -4.41
CA ARG A 104 -24.16 -4.50 -5.68
C ARG A 104 -24.86 -3.14 -5.78
N LEU A 105 -26.15 -3.10 -5.46
CA LEU A 105 -26.96 -1.90 -5.50
C LEU A 105 -26.49 -0.85 -4.50
N ASN A 106 -26.10 -1.27 -3.30
CA ASN A 106 -25.53 -0.38 -2.28
C ASN A 106 -24.25 0.31 -2.77
N ILE A 107 -23.34 -0.44 -3.41
CA ILE A 107 -22.13 0.13 -4.02
C ILE A 107 -22.47 1.10 -5.14
N VAL A 108 -23.39 0.73 -6.05
CA VAL A 108 -23.84 1.60 -7.16
C VAL A 108 -24.47 2.89 -6.63
N THR A 109 -25.31 2.79 -5.64
CA THR A 109 -25.97 3.95 -5.00
C THR A 109 -24.93 4.86 -4.35
N THR A 110 -23.97 4.30 -3.61
CA THR A 110 -22.90 5.08 -2.99
C THR A 110 -22.04 5.81 -4.03
N VAL A 111 -21.66 5.12 -5.11
CA VAL A 111 -20.91 5.73 -6.21
C VAL A 111 -21.73 6.85 -6.89
N TYR A 112 -23.01 6.60 -7.14
CA TYR A 112 -23.90 7.61 -7.73
C TYR A 112 -23.96 8.87 -6.86
N GLU A 113 -24.22 8.73 -5.56
CA GLU A 113 -24.29 9.86 -4.63
C GLU A 113 -22.97 10.62 -4.52
N GLN A 114 -21.85 9.92 -4.39
CA GLN A 114 -20.53 10.53 -4.35
C GLN A 114 -20.24 11.33 -5.63
N GLN A 115 -20.52 10.77 -6.79
CA GLN A 115 -20.31 11.42 -8.08
C GLN A 115 -21.29 12.57 -8.31
N ARG A 116 -22.54 12.48 -7.82
CA ARG A 116 -23.53 13.54 -7.86
C ARG A 116 -23.07 14.74 -7.02
N ILE A 117 -22.65 14.50 -5.77
CA ILE A 117 -22.14 15.56 -4.88
C ILE A 117 -20.93 16.24 -5.51
N MET A 118 -19.94 15.49 -6.01
CA MET A 118 -18.77 16.06 -6.67
C MET A 118 -19.13 16.86 -7.93
N PHE A 119 -20.12 16.39 -8.70
CA PHE A 119 -20.60 17.09 -9.89
C PHE A 119 -21.30 18.41 -9.53
N GLU A 120 -22.16 18.43 -8.51
CA GLU A 120 -22.91 19.62 -8.05
C GLU A 120 -21.98 20.64 -7.40
N SER A 121 -21.09 20.20 -6.48
CA SER A 121 -20.16 21.06 -5.77
C SER A 121 -18.92 21.47 -6.59
N ARG A 122 -18.74 20.94 -7.80
CA ARG A 122 -17.57 21.14 -8.68
C ARG A 122 -16.24 20.77 -8.01
N THR A 123 -16.25 19.78 -7.12
CA THR A 123 -15.07 19.26 -6.46
C THR A 123 -14.63 17.93 -7.11
N HIS A 124 -13.38 17.55 -6.89
CA HIS A 124 -12.82 16.26 -7.32
C HIS A 124 -12.47 15.37 -6.14
N SER A 125 -12.85 15.79 -4.93
CA SER A 125 -12.55 15.08 -3.68
C SER A 125 -13.79 14.96 -2.83
N ILE A 126 -13.98 13.78 -2.24
CA ILE A 126 -15.01 13.50 -1.24
C ILE A 126 -14.45 12.47 -0.25
N PRO A 127 -14.82 12.53 1.04
CA PRO A 127 -14.39 11.52 2.01
C PRO A 127 -14.84 10.12 1.58
N ARG A 128 -14.00 9.12 1.85
CA ARG A 128 -14.26 7.70 1.58
C ARG A 128 -14.63 7.39 0.13
N ARG A 129 -14.07 8.14 -0.81
CA ARG A 129 -14.37 8.02 -2.24
C ARG A 129 -14.11 6.60 -2.75
N ILE A 130 -15.13 5.98 -3.33
CA ILE A 130 -15.02 4.71 -4.07
C ILE A 130 -14.36 4.99 -5.42
N VAL A 131 -13.33 4.23 -5.74
CA VAL A 131 -12.54 4.35 -6.99
C VAL A 131 -12.64 3.12 -7.87
N SER A 132 -13.18 2.02 -7.35
CA SER A 132 -13.42 0.77 -8.08
C SER A 132 -14.69 0.09 -7.56
N LEU A 133 -15.57 -0.33 -8.46
CA LEU A 133 -16.76 -1.11 -8.08
C LEU A 133 -16.41 -2.53 -7.67
N ALA A 134 -15.38 -3.10 -8.29
CA ALA A 134 -14.93 -4.47 -7.98
C ALA A 134 -14.18 -4.56 -6.64
N GLN A 135 -13.56 -3.45 -6.23
CA GLN A 135 -12.81 -3.33 -4.98
C GLN A 135 -13.23 -2.03 -4.26
N PRO A 136 -14.45 -1.98 -3.68
CA PRO A 136 -15.02 -0.76 -3.12
C PRO A 136 -14.33 -0.27 -1.84
N TRP A 137 -13.45 -1.06 -1.24
CA TRP A 137 -12.60 -0.70 -0.09
C TRP A 137 -11.33 0.07 -0.48
N VAL A 138 -10.88 0.01 -1.75
CA VAL A 138 -9.71 0.73 -2.21
C VAL A 138 -9.96 2.23 -2.21
N ARG A 139 -9.00 2.99 -1.68
CA ARG A 139 -9.06 4.45 -1.55
C ARG A 139 -7.91 5.14 -2.27
N PRO A 140 -8.10 6.41 -2.64
CA PRO A 140 -7.00 7.26 -3.08
C PRO A 140 -6.11 7.62 -1.90
N ILE A 141 -4.82 7.38 -2.01
CA ILE A 141 -3.79 7.73 -1.03
C ILE A 141 -2.89 8.79 -1.64
N VAL A 142 -2.95 9.99 -1.09
CA VAL A 142 -2.13 11.11 -1.55
C VAL A 142 -0.73 11.00 -0.95
N ARG A 143 0.31 11.00 -1.80
CA ARG A 143 1.70 10.84 -1.37
C ARG A 143 2.59 12.06 -1.62
N GLY A 144 2.11 13.07 -2.31
CA GLY A 144 2.88 14.30 -2.60
C GLY A 144 4.12 14.09 -3.49
N LYS A 145 4.24 12.95 -4.20
CA LYS A 145 5.35 12.70 -5.12
C LYS A 145 5.17 13.46 -6.44
N ALA A 146 6.28 13.92 -7.04
CA ALA A 146 6.26 14.74 -8.26
C ALA A 146 5.58 14.08 -9.46
N HIS A 147 5.68 12.75 -9.63
CA HIS A 147 5.15 12.03 -10.79
C HIS A 147 3.83 11.28 -10.54
N ALA A 148 3.46 11.01 -9.28
CA ALA A 148 2.22 10.31 -8.92
C ALA A 148 1.74 10.82 -7.58
N ASN A 149 0.93 11.88 -7.60
CA ASN A 149 0.40 12.49 -6.38
C ASN A 149 -0.56 11.56 -5.62
N THR A 150 -1.18 10.61 -6.31
CA THR A 150 -2.19 9.71 -5.72
C THR A 150 -1.95 8.29 -6.17
N GLU A 151 -1.83 7.38 -5.23
CA GLU A 151 -1.82 5.94 -5.42
C GLU A 151 -3.15 5.36 -4.92
N PHE A 152 -3.55 4.19 -5.41
CA PHE A 152 -4.83 3.55 -5.08
C PHE A 152 -4.57 2.19 -4.48
N GLY A 153 -4.81 2.01 -3.20
CA GLY A 153 -4.49 0.76 -2.50
C GLY A 153 -4.61 0.88 -1.00
N SER A 154 -3.75 0.17 -0.27
CA SER A 154 -3.63 0.28 1.19
C SER A 154 -2.40 1.08 1.59
N LYS A 155 -2.49 1.77 2.72
CA LYS A 155 -1.35 2.40 3.38
C LYS A 155 -0.78 1.44 4.42
N LEU A 156 0.49 1.11 4.26
CA LEU A 156 1.23 0.20 5.13
C LEU A 156 2.25 1.01 5.93
N HIS A 157 2.10 1.03 7.26
CA HIS A 157 3.03 1.61 8.21
C HIS A 157 3.80 0.47 8.89
N ILE A 158 5.12 0.53 8.84
CA ILE A 158 5.99 -0.46 9.46
C ILE A 158 6.97 0.15 10.44
N SER A 159 7.38 -0.66 11.39
CA SER A 159 8.59 -0.45 12.17
C SER A 159 9.70 -1.39 11.70
N LEU A 160 10.94 -0.91 11.76
CA LEU A 160 12.13 -1.69 11.44
C LEU A 160 13.07 -1.67 12.64
N VAL A 161 13.42 -2.86 13.12
CA VAL A 161 14.39 -3.07 14.20
C VAL A 161 15.39 -4.10 13.72
N ASP A 162 16.66 -3.77 13.72
CA ASP A 162 17.76 -4.62 13.21
C ASP A 162 17.50 -5.14 11.79
N GLY A 163 16.75 -4.34 11.02
CA GLY A 163 16.34 -4.64 9.64
C GLY A 163 15.22 -5.66 9.52
N TYR A 164 14.54 -6.05 10.59
CA TYR A 164 13.31 -6.85 10.59
C TYR A 164 12.10 -5.95 10.60
N ALA A 165 11.24 -6.10 9.61
CA ALA A 165 10.03 -5.29 9.45
C ALA A 165 8.86 -5.86 10.26
N ARG A 166 8.05 -4.97 10.84
CA ARG A 166 6.81 -5.31 11.53
C ARG A 166 5.70 -4.35 11.11
N ILE A 167 4.50 -4.89 10.94
CA ILE A 167 3.33 -4.07 10.62
C ILE A 167 2.87 -3.34 11.88
N GLU A 168 2.90 -2.02 11.85
CA GLU A 168 2.32 -1.18 12.89
C GLU A 168 0.86 -0.85 12.59
N ARG A 169 0.58 -0.52 11.32
CA ARG A 169 -0.78 -0.32 10.82
C ARG A 169 -0.85 -0.65 9.34
N LEU A 170 -1.95 -1.30 8.95
CA LEU A 170 -2.33 -1.53 7.56
C LEU A 170 -3.79 -1.15 7.41
N ASP A 171 -4.06 -0.18 6.54
CA ASP A 171 -5.41 0.32 6.34
C ASP A 171 -5.62 0.73 4.89
N PHE A 172 -6.84 0.58 4.38
CA PHE A 172 -7.22 1.09 3.07
C PHE A 172 -7.68 2.55 3.14
N GLU A 173 -8.14 3.02 4.30
CA GLU A 173 -8.40 4.43 4.51
C GLU A 173 -7.05 5.17 4.75
N PRO A 174 -6.88 6.37 4.15
CA PRO A 174 -5.70 7.18 4.40
C PRO A 174 -5.63 7.61 5.87
N PHE A 175 -4.47 7.45 6.48
CA PHE A 175 -4.22 7.85 7.86
C PHE A 175 -2.92 8.62 7.97
N ASN A 176 -2.77 9.40 9.06
CA ASN A 176 -1.52 10.08 9.38
C ASN A 176 -0.63 9.13 10.19
N GLU A 177 0.48 8.69 9.62
CA GLU A 177 1.42 7.77 10.26
C GLU A 177 2.05 8.33 11.54
N SER A 178 2.12 9.65 11.68
CA SER A 178 2.69 10.27 12.89
C SER A 178 1.88 9.98 14.15
N GLU A 179 0.58 9.72 14.01
CA GLU A 179 -0.31 9.37 15.12
C GLU A 179 -0.05 7.96 15.67
N ASP A 180 0.56 7.09 14.87
CA ASP A 180 0.87 5.72 15.26
C ASP A 180 2.22 5.59 16.01
N LEU A 181 3.02 6.67 16.13
CA LEU A 181 4.33 6.63 16.78
C LEU A 181 4.24 6.12 18.22
N TRP A 182 3.29 6.61 19.00
CA TRP A 182 3.09 6.20 20.40
C TRP A 182 2.82 4.71 20.52
N ARG A 183 1.98 4.18 19.62
CA ARG A 183 1.64 2.76 19.57
C ARG A 183 2.86 1.93 19.19
N ALA A 184 3.64 2.37 18.20
CA ALA A 184 4.86 1.68 17.79
C ALA A 184 5.91 1.64 18.92
N VAL A 185 6.08 2.74 19.65
CA VAL A 185 6.99 2.80 20.82
C VAL A 185 6.49 1.91 21.95
N ALA A 186 5.19 1.92 22.24
CA ALA A 186 4.61 1.04 23.26
C ALA A 186 4.84 -0.44 22.93
N ARG A 187 4.59 -0.84 21.68
CA ARG A 187 4.86 -2.21 21.21
C ARG A 187 6.35 -2.57 21.22
N TYR A 188 7.22 -1.60 20.96
CA TYR A 188 8.67 -1.80 21.11
C TYR A 188 9.02 -2.10 22.57
N ARG A 189 8.54 -1.27 23.51
CA ARG A 189 8.76 -1.47 24.94
C ARG A 189 8.22 -2.79 25.46
N GLU A 190 7.02 -3.20 25.03
CA GLU A 190 6.42 -4.48 25.38
C GLU A 190 7.32 -5.67 24.97
N ARG A 191 7.96 -5.60 23.79
CA ARG A 191 8.79 -6.67 23.25
C ARG A 191 10.19 -6.72 23.82
N TYR A 192 10.78 -5.57 24.06
CA TYR A 192 12.20 -5.47 24.42
C TYR A 192 12.43 -5.09 25.90
N GLY A 193 11.36 -4.78 26.64
CA GLY A 193 11.43 -4.37 28.06
C GLY A 193 11.96 -2.95 28.28
N CYS A 194 12.35 -2.22 27.24
CA CYS A 194 12.92 -0.89 27.32
C CYS A 194 12.42 0.02 26.19
N TYR A 195 12.58 1.33 26.37
CA TYR A 195 12.36 2.28 25.28
C TYR A 195 13.49 2.23 24.25
N PRO A 196 13.20 2.55 22.97
CA PRO A 196 14.25 2.63 21.96
C PRO A 196 15.18 3.83 22.27
N GLU A 197 16.48 3.64 22.15
CA GLU A 197 17.46 4.72 22.31
C GLU A 197 17.22 5.87 21.31
N ARG A 198 16.87 5.49 20.06
CA ARG A 198 16.56 6.45 19.01
C ARG A 198 15.40 6.00 18.13
N ILE A 199 14.67 6.99 17.62
CA ILE A 199 13.66 6.81 16.59
C ILE A 199 14.10 7.55 15.34
N LEU A 200 14.19 6.82 14.23
CA LEU A 200 14.49 7.36 12.90
C LEU A 200 13.20 7.40 12.10
N ALA A 201 12.71 8.58 11.79
CA ALA A 201 11.44 8.78 11.11
C ALA A 201 11.47 10.05 10.24
N ASP A 202 10.51 10.19 9.34
CA ASP A 202 10.41 11.38 8.49
C ASP A 202 9.93 12.60 9.29
N LYS A 203 10.05 13.79 8.69
CA LYS A 203 9.67 15.08 9.30
C LYS A 203 8.24 15.12 9.80
N ILE A 204 7.33 14.38 9.20
CA ILE A 204 5.91 14.31 9.57
C ILE A 204 5.72 13.83 11.03
N TYR A 205 6.63 13.01 11.54
CA TYR A 205 6.57 12.52 12.93
C TYR A 205 7.04 13.56 13.97
N ARG A 206 7.65 14.66 13.53
CA ARG A 206 8.20 15.68 14.43
C ARG A 206 7.14 16.72 14.81
N SER A 207 6.22 16.36 15.67
CA SER A 207 5.32 17.31 16.35
C SER A 207 5.89 17.77 17.68
N ARG A 208 5.38 18.89 18.23
CA ARG A 208 5.75 19.33 19.57
C ARG A 208 5.45 18.27 20.62
N GLN A 209 4.32 17.59 20.49
CA GLN A 209 3.90 16.51 21.38
C GLN A 209 4.85 15.33 21.32
N THR A 210 5.21 14.88 20.12
CA THR A 210 6.16 13.77 19.91
C THR A 210 7.53 14.09 20.50
N LEU A 211 8.03 15.31 20.33
CA LEU A 211 9.30 15.73 20.89
C LEU A 211 9.27 15.77 22.42
N ALA A 212 8.18 16.26 23.03
CA ALA A 212 8.00 16.26 24.49
C ALA A 212 8.02 14.83 25.04
N PHE A 213 7.26 13.93 24.44
CA PHE A 213 7.25 12.51 24.81
C PHE A 213 8.62 11.85 24.68
N CYS A 214 9.29 12.04 23.55
CA CYS A 214 10.62 11.47 23.36
C CYS A 214 11.61 11.99 24.41
N LYS A 215 11.55 13.26 24.75
CA LYS A 215 12.38 13.87 25.79
C LYS A 215 12.09 13.28 27.17
N GLU A 216 10.82 13.10 27.53
CA GLU A 216 10.39 12.51 28.79
C GLU A 216 10.91 11.09 28.98
N HIS A 217 10.96 10.31 27.91
CA HIS A 217 11.40 8.91 27.95
C HIS A 217 12.85 8.69 27.52
N GLY A 218 13.65 9.75 27.39
CA GLY A 218 15.06 9.65 27.01
C GLY A 218 15.30 9.14 25.57
N ILE A 219 14.31 9.28 24.69
CA ILE A 219 14.36 8.80 23.31
C ILE A 219 14.88 9.93 22.40
N ARG A 220 15.89 9.66 21.59
CA ARG A 220 16.37 10.60 20.58
C ARG A 220 15.57 10.45 19.28
N LEU A 221 14.83 11.48 18.89
CA LEU A 221 14.11 11.53 17.62
C LEU A 221 14.96 12.21 16.55
N SER A 222 15.24 11.52 15.43
CA SER A 222 16.04 12.05 14.31
C SER A 222 15.36 13.22 13.58
N GLY A 223 16.15 13.95 12.82
CA GLY A 223 15.72 15.02 11.92
C GLY A 223 15.95 16.43 12.48
N PRO A 224 15.79 17.49 11.64
CA PRO A 224 16.11 18.85 11.96
C PRO A 224 15.18 19.42 13.05
N ALA A 225 15.66 20.45 13.77
CA ALA A 225 14.84 21.17 14.73
C ALA A 225 13.58 21.77 14.08
N LEU A 226 12.49 21.89 14.87
CA LEU A 226 11.27 22.53 14.42
C LEU A 226 11.47 24.05 14.32
N GLY A 227 10.85 24.67 13.34
CA GLY A 227 10.85 26.12 13.15
C GLY A 227 11.83 26.61 12.09
N LYS A 228 12.04 27.93 12.08
CA LYS A 228 12.95 28.57 11.12
C LYS A 228 14.40 28.19 11.48
N PRO A 229 15.23 27.81 10.48
CA PRO A 229 16.65 27.58 10.74
C PRO A 229 17.30 28.78 11.41
N PRO A 230 18.19 28.59 12.39
CA PRO A 230 18.90 29.68 13.04
C PRO A 230 19.74 30.46 12.00
N LYS A 231 19.81 31.80 12.16
CA LYS A 231 20.58 32.66 11.25
C LYS A 231 22.09 32.42 11.35
N THR A 232 22.56 31.89 12.46
CA THR A 232 23.97 31.50 12.68
C THR A 232 24.23 30.10 12.18
N PRO A 233 25.36 29.85 11.54
CA PRO A 233 25.61 28.59 10.89
C PRO A 233 25.87 27.47 11.91
N GLY A 234 25.02 26.54 11.87
CA GLY A 234 25.64 25.25 11.82
C GLY A 234 25.72 24.50 13.11
N LEU A 235 25.00 23.39 13.12
CA LEU A 235 25.34 22.19 13.88
C LEU A 235 26.86 22.02 13.94
N SER A 236 27.41 21.72 15.10
CA SER A 236 28.80 21.31 15.26
C SER A 236 29.14 20.16 14.32
N ARG A 237 30.41 19.98 13.92
CA ARG A 237 30.83 18.85 13.07
C ARG A 237 30.32 17.49 13.57
N PRO A 238 30.36 17.17 14.87
CA PRO A 238 29.79 15.92 15.40
C PRO A 238 28.29 15.77 15.19
N ALA A 239 27.52 16.85 15.36
CA ALA A 239 26.07 16.83 15.18
C ALA A 239 25.66 16.61 13.71
N LYS A 240 26.42 17.22 12.76
CA LYS A 240 26.23 16.95 11.31
C LYS A 240 26.53 15.50 10.94
N LYS A 241 27.60 14.94 11.51
CA LYS A 241 27.97 13.53 11.31
C LYS A 241 26.87 12.60 11.82
N LEU A 242 26.31 12.89 12.98
CA LEU A 242 25.23 12.11 13.58
C LEU A 242 23.95 12.18 12.75
N GLU A 243 23.57 13.39 12.28
CA GLU A 243 22.41 13.56 11.41
C GLU A 243 22.60 12.82 10.07
N TYR A 244 23.77 12.88 9.48
CA TYR A 244 24.10 12.11 8.28
C TYR A 244 23.97 10.59 8.51
N GLN A 245 24.50 10.09 9.63
CA GLN A 245 24.38 8.67 9.99
C GLN A 245 22.93 8.26 10.19
N ASP A 246 22.13 9.08 10.90
CA ASP A 246 20.69 8.83 11.09
C ASP A 246 19.94 8.76 9.75
N ASN A 247 20.28 9.62 8.79
CA ASN A 247 19.69 9.58 7.46
C ASN A 247 20.11 8.32 6.69
N CYS A 248 21.37 7.90 6.76
CA CYS A 248 21.84 6.65 6.17
C CYS A 248 21.11 5.45 6.76
N ASP A 249 21.00 5.40 8.09
CA ASP A 249 20.32 4.31 8.79
C ASP A 249 18.82 4.29 8.47
N ARG A 250 18.17 5.46 8.37
CA ARG A 250 16.77 5.58 7.97
C ARG A 250 16.53 5.04 6.57
N ASN A 251 17.42 5.27 5.62
CA ASN A 251 17.27 4.80 4.25
C ASN A 251 17.20 3.26 4.14
N THR A 252 17.58 2.52 5.17
CA THR A 252 17.41 1.06 5.19
C THR A 252 15.95 0.62 5.03
N VAL A 253 14.99 1.41 5.50
CA VAL A 253 13.56 1.12 5.34
C VAL A 253 13.12 1.22 3.88
N GLU A 254 13.71 2.15 3.11
CA GLU A 254 13.45 2.27 1.67
C GLU A 254 13.93 1.02 0.92
N GLY A 255 15.06 0.44 1.34
CA GLY A 255 15.56 -0.84 0.82
C GLY A 255 14.60 -2.00 1.10
N VAL A 256 13.99 -2.04 2.30
CA VAL A 256 12.96 -3.03 2.62
C VAL A 256 11.73 -2.82 1.75
N PHE A 257 11.23 -1.59 1.62
CA PHE A 257 10.10 -1.28 0.73
C PHE A 257 10.39 -1.62 -0.74
N GLY A 258 11.59 -1.31 -1.21
CA GLY A 258 12.03 -1.72 -2.54
C GLY A 258 11.96 -3.23 -2.72
N THR A 259 12.50 -3.99 -1.79
CA THR A 259 12.49 -5.46 -1.83
C THR A 259 11.08 -6.04 -1.80
N VAL A 260 10.21 -5.60 -0.88
CA VAL A 260 8.83 -6.14 -0.80
C VAL A 260 7.99 -5.77 -2.01
N LYS A 261 8.25 -4.63 -2.63
CA LYS A 261 7.58 -4.23 -3.87
C LYS A 261 8.07 -5.04 -5.06
N THR A 262 9.37 -5.12 -5.30
CA THR A 262 9.92 -5.75 -6.51
C THR A 262 9.98 -7.28 -6.44
N ALA A 263 10.39 -7.84 -5.29
CA ALA A 263 10.57 -9.28 -5.15
C ALA A 263 9.34 -10.01 -4.63
N TYR A 264 8.47 -9.33 -3.87
CA TYR A 264 7.29 -9.96 -3.26
C TYR A 264 5.96 -9.36 -3.73
N GLY A 265 5.96 -8.58 -4.81
CA GLY A 265 4.77 -8.16 -5.55
C GLY A 265 3.89 -7.11 -4.86
N LEU A 266 4.42 -6.34 -3.89
CA LEU A 266 3.66 -5.25 -3.26
C LEU A 266 3.65 -3.95 -4.08
N ASP A 267 4.29 -3.93 -5.25
CA ASP A 267 4.13 -2.87 -6.25
C ASP A 267 2.75 -2.90 -6.91
N ARG A 268 2.10 -4.10 -6.94
CA ARG A 268 0.76 -4.30 -7.47
C ARG A 268 0.09 -5.51 -6.81
N VAL A 269 -0.73 -5.26 -5.79
CA VAL A 269 -1.45 -6.31 -5.06
C VAL A 269 -2.60 -6.85 -5.91
N MET A 270 -2.46 -8.08 -6.41
CA MET A 270 -3.41 -8.72 -7.32
C MET A 270 -4.67 -9.28 -6.63
N ALA A 271 -4.68 -9.34 -5.29
CA ALA A 271 -5.80 -9.85 -4.51
C ALA A 271 -7.03 -8.95 -4.64
N ARG A 272 -8.19 -9.56 -4.89
CA ARG A 272 -9.46 -8.85 -5.14
C ARG A 272 -10.36 -8.72 -3.93
N LEU A 273 -10.11 -9.45 -2.86
CA LEU A 273 -10.83 -9.35 -1.59
C LEU A 273 -9.97 -8.60 -0.59
N GLN A 274 -10.60 -7.80 0.25
CA GLN A 274 -9.90 -6.98 1.25
C GLN A 274 -9.03 -7.82 2.18
N GLU A 275 -9.59 -8.90 2.73
CA GLU A 275 -8.91 -9.81 3.65
C GLU A 275 -7.71 -10.50 2.97
N THR A 276 -7.91 -10.99 1.74
CA THR A 276 -6.83 -11.61 0.97
C THR A 276 -5.71 -10.63 0.67
N ALA A 277 -6.04 -9.37 0.38
CA ALA A 277 -5.03 -8.32 0.16
C ALA A 277 -4.22 -8.06 1.43
N ILE A 278 -4.86 -8.02 2.60
CA ILE A 278 -4.18 -7.91 3.91
C ILE A 278 -3.24 -9.10 4.12
N CYS A 279 -3.72 -10.34 3.86
CA CYS A 279 -2.89 -11.54 3.97
C CYS A 279 -1.68 -11.51 3.04
N VAL A 280 -1.85 -11.12 1.77
CA VAL A 280 -0.75 -11.00 0.80
C VAL A 280 0.32 -10.03 1.28
N ILE A 281 -0.08 -8.87 1.81
CA ILE A 281 0.85 -7.87 2.34
C ILE A 281 1.59 -8.43 3.57
N GLY A 282 0.89 -9.10 4.48
CA GLY A 282 1.49 -9.73 5.66
C GLY A 282 2.50 -10.82 5.29
N VAL A 283 2.15 -11.69 4.35
CA VAL A 283 3.04 -12.76 3.86
C VAL A 283 4.27 -12.19 3.17
N ALA A 284 4.14 -11.14 2.36
CA ALA A 284 5.27 -10.49 1.70
C ALA A 284 6.30 -9.95 2.70
N LEU A 285 5.86 -9.32 3.79
CA LEU A 285 6.75 -8.86 4.87
C LEU A 285 7.37 -10.03 5.64
N LEU A 286 6.60 -11.08 5.92
CA LEU A 286 7.12 -12.31 6.55
C LEU A 286 8.23 -12.93 5.70
N LEU A 287 7.99 -13.08 4.40
CA LEU A 287 9.00 -13.61 3.45
C LEU A 287 10.25 -12.74 3.39
N SER A 288 10.10 -11.42 3.42
CA SER A 288 11.25 -10.49 3.48
C SER A 288 12.09 -10.71 4.74
N ASN A 289 11.44 -10.89 5.90
CA ASN A 289 12.12 -11.19 7.17
C ASN A 289 12.79 -12.56 7.16
N LEU A 290 12.12 -13.59 6.65
CA LEU A 290 12.68 -14.94 6.51
C LEU A 290 13.91 -14.96 5.58
N ALA A 291 13.83 -14.27 4.44
CA ALA A 291 14.94 -14.15 3.52
C ALA A 291 16.16 -13.43 4.16
N LYS A 292 15.90 -12.44 5.03
CA LYS A 292 16.96 -11.80 5.81
C LYS A 292 17.60 -12.78 6.80
N SER A 293 16.79 -13.52 7.57
CA SER A 293 17.27 -14.52 8.51
C SER A 293 18.10 -15.60 7.81
N LEU A 294 17.64 -16.08 6.66
CA LEU A 294 18.36 -17.06 5.86
C LEU A 294 19.70 -16.53 5.39
N ARG A 295 19.76 -15.29 4.88
CA ARG A 295 21.04 -14.66 4.48
C ARG A 295 22.01 -14.53 5.64
N ALA A 296 21.53 -14.14 6.83
CA ALA A 296 22.35 -14.07 8.03
C ALA A 296 22.92 -15.45 8.42
N ALA A 297 22.09 -16.50 8.41
CA ALA A 297 22.50 -17.87 8.67
C ALA A 297 23.54 -18.38 7.65
N LEU A 298 23.31 -18.16 6.35
CA LEU A 298 24.26 -18.54 5.29
C LEU A 298 25.60 -17.78 5.40
N THR A 299 25.55 -16.51 5.78
CA THR A 299 26.76 -15.71 6.02
C THR A 299 27.56 -16.26 7.20
N LEU A 300 26.89 -16.62 8.29
CA LEU A 300 27.52 -17.24 9.46
C LEU A 300 28.14 -18.59 9.09
N PHE A 301 27.37 -19.44 8.40
CA PHE A 301 27.87 -20.73 7.91
C PHE A 301 29.07 -20.57 7.00
N GLY A 302 29.04 -19.64 6.05
CA GLY A 302 30.18 -19.35 5.18
C GLY A 302 31.43 -18.91 5.97
N ARG A 303 31.26 -18.09 7.02
CA ARG A 303 32.36 -17.70 7.92
C ARG A 303 32.95 -18.91 8.67
N ILE A 304 32.09 -19.79 9.19
CA ILE A 304 32.54 -21.04 9.87
C ILE A 304 33.32 -21.92 8.90
N CYS A 305 32.79 -22.11 7.68
CA CYS A 305 33.52 -22.88 6.65
C CYS A 305 34.89 -22.30 6.33
N LEU A 306 34.98 -20.97 6.16
CA LEU A 306 36.25 -20.30 5.90
C LEU A 306 37.23 -20.40 7.06
N LEU A 307 36.78 -20.25 8.29
CA LEU A 307 37.69 -20.23 9.45
C LEU A 307 38.05 -21.59 10.01
N VAL A 308 37.19 -22.59 9.85
CA VAL A 308 37.38 -23.91 10.46
C VAL A 308 37.61 -25.00 9.41
N VAL A 309 36.75 -25.12 8.43
CA VAL A 309 36.74 -26.23 7.47
C VAL A 309 37.93 -26.12 6.48
N LEU A 310 38.19 -24.94 5.93
CA LEU A 310 39.27 -24.74 4.97
C LEU A 310 40.68 -24.97 5.58
N PRO A 311 41.00 -24.43 6.75
CA PRO A 311 42.30 -24.75 7.41
C PRO A 311 42.43 -26.23 7.73
N TRP A 312 41.36 -26.88 8.21
CA TRP A 312 41.38 -28.31 8.50
C TRP A 312 41.61 -29.16 7.25
N LEU A 313 40.94 -28.82 6.11
CA LEU A 313 41.17 -29.49 4.83
C LEU A 313 42.58 -29.26 4.30
N ARG A 314 43.13 -28.04 4.43
CA ARG A 314 44.51 -27.72 4.06
C ARG A 314 45.51 -28.51 4.89
N SER A 315 45.30 -28.62 6.19
CA SER A 315 46.13 -29.42 7.09
C SER A 315 46.16 -30.91 6.70
N ARG A 316 44.99 -31.48 6.35
CA ARG A 316 44.89 -32.87 5.86
C ARG A 316 45.56 -33.07 4.49
N ALA A 317 45.34 -32.15 3.57
CA ALA A 317 45.98 -32.20 2.26
C ALA A 317 47.51 -32.13 2.37
N TYR A 318 48.01 -31.29 3.27
CA TYR A 318 49.46 -31.22 3.57
C TYR A 318 49.99 -32.51 4.18
N LEU A 319 49.26 -33.11 5.12
CA LEU A 319 49.61 -34.42 5.71
C LEU A 319 49.65 -35.53 4.65
N LEU A 320 48.67 -35.59 3.77
CA LEU A 320 48.65 -36.57 2.67
C LEU A 320 49.80 -36.36 1.69
N TYR A 321 50.12 -35.11 1.36
CA TYR A 321 51.25 -34.76 0.51
C TYR A 321 52.59 -35.18 1.14
N THR A 322 52.82 -34.92 2.43
CA THR A 322 54.03 -35.31 3.16
C THR A 322 54.14 -36.82 3.29
N LEU A 323 53.04 -37.55 3.51
CA LEU A 323 53.02 -39.01 3.50
C LEU A 323 53.35 -39.58 2.12
N GLN A 324 52.82 -39.02 1.04
CA GLN A 324 53.21 -39.44 -0.33
C GLN A 324 54.70 -39.21 -0.63
N GLN A 325 55.24 -38.08 -0.23
CA GLN A 325 56.67 -37.79 -0.35
C GLN A 325 57.51 -38.78 0.45
N TRP A 326 57.11 -39.11 1.68
CA TRP A 326 57.82 -40.07 2.53
C TRP A 326 57.77 -41.49 1.94
N ILE A 327 56.61 -41.96 1.43
CA ILE A 327 56.48 -43.26 0.74
C ILE A 327 57.34 -43.30 -0.54
N PHE A 328 57.41 -42.19 -1.29
CA PHE A 328 58.25 -42.10 -2.48
C PHE A 328 59.74 -42.18 -2.15
N LEU A 329 60.17 -41.52 -1.10
CA LEU A 329 61.61 -41.61 -0.65
C LEU A 329 61.96 -43.00 -0.14
N GLN A 330 61.09 -43.74 0.52
CA GLN A 330 61.31 -45.12 0.93
C GLN A 330 61.37 -46.10 -0.25
N LYS A 331 60.84 -45.77 -1.41
CA LYS A 331 61.00 -46.62 -2.63
C LYS A 331 62.24 -46.35 -3.43
N LEU A 332 63.00 -45.32 -3.07
CA LEU A 332 64.27 -44.93 -3.72
C LEU A 332 65.49 -45.39 -2.97
N VAL A 333 65.34 -46.00 -1.77
CA VAL A 333 66.35 -46.70 -0.99
C VAL A 333 66.06 -48.20 -1.10
#